data_8622ba7f4ed1bfa8cceb2506916c8806
#
_entry.id   8622ba7f4ed1bfa8cceb2506916c8806
#
_cell.length_a   1.000
_cell.length_b   1.000
_cell.length_c   1.000
_cell.angle_alpha   90.00
_cell.angle_beta   90.00
_cell.angle_gamma   90.00
#
_symmetry.space_group_name_H-M   'P 1'
#
loop_
_entity.id
_entity.type
_entity.pdbx_description
1 polymer ?
#
loop_
_entity_poly.entity_id
_entity_poly.type
_entity_poly.pdbx_seq_one_letter_code
_entity_poly.pdbx_strand_id
1 'polypeptide(L)'
;MPKIAMIGAGSLVFCETLVMDILATPALQNSEIRLMNRTKPKLDRMAAFVRRVIRANHLPATVKSTLNRREALDGADYVIVMIQVGGLKAFGHDIEIPKTYGVDQCIGDSMGPGGIFRGLRTIPVLADIARE
;
A
#
# COMPACT_ATOMS: atom_id res chain seq x y z
N MET A 1 -4.56 1.08 21.72
CA MET A 1 -3.74 1.68 20.65
C MET A 1 -3.91 0.83 19.40
N PRO A 2 -4.65 1.32 18.40
CA PRO A 2 -4.87 0.57 17.17
C PRO A 2 -3.55 0.28 16.46
N LYS A 3 -3.42 -0.91 15.88
CA LYS A 3 -2.26 -1.31 15.07
C LYS A 3 -2.66 -1.33 13.61
N ILE A 4 -2.06 -0.47 12.81
CA ILE A 4 -2.40 -0.28 11.40
C ILE A 4 -1.22 -0.75 10.55
N ALA A 5 -1.39 -1.86 9.84
CA ALA A 5 -0.40 -2.37 8.91
C ALA A 5 -0.62 -1.78 7.50
N MET A 6 0.42 -1.23 6.92
CA MET A 6 0.41 -0.64 5.57
C MET A 6 1.34 -1.44 4.66
N ILE A 7 0.76 -2.30 3.84
CA ILE A 7 1.48 -3.18 2.91
C ILE A 7 1.67 -2.47 1.58
N GLY A 8 2.91 -2.33 1.14
CA GLY A 8 3.26 -1.52 -0.03
C GLY A 8 3.58 -0.06 0.29
N ALA A 9 4.04 0.20 1.51
CA ALA A 9 4.35 1.54 2.03
C ALA A 9 5.56 2.24 1.35
N GLY A 10 5.84 1.93 0.10
CA GLY A 10 6.83 2.61 -0.73
C GLY A 10 6.22 3.63 -1.70
N SER A 11 4.89 3.75 -1.73
CA SER A 11 4.19 4.75 -2.51
C SER A 11 4.26 6.11 -1.82
N LEU A 12 4.95 7.06 -2.44
CA LEU A 12 5.06 8.42 -1.89
C LEU A 12 3.70 9.12 -1.83
N VAL A 13 2.86 8.95 -2.85
CA VAL A 13 1.56 9.63 -2.92
C VAL A 13 0.56 8.99 -1.95
N PHE A 14 0.24 7.71 -2.15
CA PHE A 14 -0.84 7.08 -1.37
C PHE A 14 -0.48 6.86 0.10
N CYS A 15 0.73 6.38 0.39
CA CYS A 15 1.12 6.11 1.77
C CYS A 15 1.25 7.40 2.58
N GLU A 16 1.82 8.45 2.00
CA GLU A 16 1.95 9.76 2.63
C GLU A 16 0.57 10.34 2.97
N THR A 17 -0.34 10.40 1.99
CA THR A 17 -1.70 10.95 2.18
C THR A 17 -2.45 10.18 3.26
N LEU A 18 -2.49 8.84 3.17
CA LEU A 18 -3.21 8.02 4.13
C LEU A 18 -2.65 8.12 5.55
N VAL A 19 -1.32 8.18 5.70
CA VAL A 19 -0.71 8.38 7.02
C VAL A 19 -1.07 9.75 7.59
N MET A 20 -1.08 10.80 6.77
CA MET A 20 -1.48 12.13 7.22
C MET A 20 -2.95 12.15 7.68
N ASP A 21 -3.85 11.50 6.92
CA ASP A 21 -5.26 11.40 7.28
C ASP A 21 -5.48 10.61 8.58
N ILE A 22 -4.76 9.49 8.76
CA ILE A 22 -4.80 8.70 10.00
C ILE A 22 -4.34 9.56 11.19
N LEU A 23 -3.21 10.24 11.06
CA LEU A 23 -2.64 11.04 12.14
C LEU A 23 -3.43 12.34 12.40
N ALA A 24 -4.15 12.87 11.40
CA ALA A 24 -5.06 14.00 11.58
C ALA A 24 -6.37 13.61 12.28
N THR A 25 -6.74 12.33 12.25
CA THR A 25 -7.99 11.84 12.85
C THR A 25 -7.81 11.62 14.36
N PRO A 26 -8.49 12.36 15.25
CA PRO A 26 -8.27 12.28 16.71
C PRO A 26 -8.35 10.87 17.29
N ALA A 27 -9.30 10.05 16.82
CA ALA A 27 -9.50 8.67 17.25
C ALA A 27 -8.35 7.73 16.86
N LEU A 28 -7.52 8.11 15.89
CA LEU A 28 -6.42 7.30 15.35
C LEU A 28 -5.03 7.87 15.66
N GLN A 29 -4.96 9.05 16.27
CA GLN A 29 -3.69 9.70 16.62
C GLN A 29 -2.81 8.86 17.57
N ASN A 30 -3.41 7.95 18.33
CA ASN A 30 -2.70 7.02 19.20
C ASN A 30 -2.65 5.63 18.53
N SER A 31 -2.02 5.55 17.35
CA SER A 31 -1.88 4.28 16.61
C SER A 31 -0.43 3.83 16.49
N GLU A 32 -0.22 2.52 16.45
CA GLU A 32 1.03 1.93 15.98
C GLU A 32 0.94 1.74 14.46
N ILE A 33 1.66 2.54 13.69
CA ILE A 33 1.72 2.43 12.22
C ILE A 33 2.86 1.48 11.85
N ARG A 34 2.55 0.39 11.14
CA ARG A 34 3.51 -0.58 10.67
C ARG A 34 3.66 -0.48 9.16
N LEU A 35 4.79 0.02 8.72
CA LEU A 35 5.10 0.19 7.30
C LEU A 35 5.83 -1.05 6.78
N MET A 36 5.30 -1.68 5.75
CA MET A 36 5.95 -2.78 5.05
C MET A 36 6.15 -2.47 3.59
N ASN A 37 7.36 -2.68 3.07
CA ASN A 37 7.66 -2.64 1.64
C ASN A 37 8.81 -3.59 1.30
N ARG A 38 8.83 -4.09 0.06
CA ARG A 38 9.90 -4.97 -0.43
C ARG A 38 11.20 -4.21 -0.76
N THR A 39 11.12 -2.90 -0.96
CA THR A 39 12.26 -2.05 -1.34
C THR A 39 12.71 -1.23 -0.14
N LYS A 40 13.82 -1.62 0.47
CA LYS A 40 14.35 -0.99 1.70
C LYS A 40 14.54 0.52 1.59
N PRO A 41 15.18 1.10 0.54
CA PRO A 41 15.37 2.55 0.45
C PRO A 41 14.06 3.34 0.42
N LYS A 42 13.00 2.81 -0.23
CA LYS A 42 11.68 3.44 -0.24
C LYS A 42 11.02 3.37 1.13
N LEU A 43 11.14 2.22 1.80
CA LEU A 43 10.61 2.01 3.15
C LEU A 43 11.28 2.95 4.17
N ASP A 44 12.61 3.03 4.15
CA ASP A 44 13.37 3.88 5.09
C ASP A 44 12.99 5.36 4.93
N ARG A 45 12.80 5.83 3.70
CA ARG A 45 12.37 7.20 3.39
C ARG A 45 10.98 7.48 3.97
N MET A 46 10.04 6.57 3.76
CA MET A 46 8.68 6.71 4.28
C MET A 46 8.66 6.66 5.81
N ALA A 47 9.39 5.74 6.42
CA ALA A 47 9.49 5.65 7.88
C ALA A 47 10.10 6.92 8.49
N ALA A 48 11.12 7.50 7.85
CA ALA A 48 11.72 8.77 8.27
C ALA A 48 10.71 9.93 8.17
N PHE A 49 9.93 9.97 7.09
CA PHE A 49 8.85 10.96 6.91
C PHE A 49 7.83 10.86 8.04
N VAL A 50 7.27 9.66 8.29
CA VAL A 50 6.25 9.45 9.33
C VAL A 50 6.78 9.82 10.73
N ARG A 51 8.02 9.42 11.05
CA ARG A 51 8.66 9.80 12.34
C ARG A 51 8.79 11.31 12.49
N ARG A 52 9.09 12.02 11.41
CA ARG A 52 9.18 13.48 11.40
C ARG A 52 7.82 14.12 11.67
N VAL A 53 6.76 13.64 11.00
CA VAL A 53 5.39 14.13 11.20
C VAL A 53 4.94 13.92 12.65
N ILE A 54 5.09 12.72 13.18
CA ILE A 54 4.74 12.38 14.57
C ILE A 54 5.45 13.33 15.55
N ARG A 55 6.75 13.53 15.36
CA ARG A 55 7.57 14.39 16.24
C ARG A 55 7.18 15.86 16.14
N ALA A 56 7.01 16.37 14.92
CA ALA A 56 6.69 17.78 14.68
C ALA A 56 5.32 18.20 15.25
N ASN A 57 4.39 17.26 15.34
CA ASN A 57 3.03 17.49 15.83
C ASN A 57 2.80 16.93 17.25
N HIS A 58 3.86 16.45 17.92
CA HIS A 58 3.79 15.88 19.28
C HIS A 58 2.71 14.79 19.42
N LEU A 59 2.53 13.94 18.39
CA LEU A 59 1.50 12.91 18.39
C LEU A 59 1.92 11.68 19.21
N PRO A 60 0.98 11.00 19.87
CA PRO A 60 1.26 9.79 20.66
C PRO A 60 1.47 8.54 19.79
N ALA A 61 1.36 8.64 18.47
CA ALA A 61 1.56 7.54 17.54
C ALA A 61 3.00 7.01 17.55
N THR A 62 3.15 5.75 17.20
CA THR A 62 4.44 5.11 16.96
C THR A 62 4.54 4.57 15.54
N VAL A 63 5.77 4.41 15.01
CA VAL A 63 5.99 3.84 13.69
C VAL A 63 7.07 2.77 13.70
N LYS A 64 6.74 1.61 13.16
CA LYS A 64 7.64 0.50 12.88
C LYS A 64 7.77 0.31 11.37
N SER A 65 8.88 -0.23 10.91
CA SER A 65 9.09 -0.53 9.48
C SER A 65 9.79 -1.86 9.33
N THR A 66 9.30 -2.70 8.41
CA THR A 66 9.83 -4.05 8.18
C THR A 66 9.77 -4.43 6.69
N LEU A 67 10.66 -5.31 6.26
CA LEU A 67 10.60 -5.97 4.95
C LEU A 67 9.80 -7.26 4.99
N ASN A 68 9.43 -7.72 6.20
CA ASN A 68 8.70 -8.95 6.41
C ASN A 68 7.20 -8.68 6.55
N ARG A 69 6.40 -9.22 5.61
CA ARG A 69 4.96 -9.03 5.59
C ARG A 69 4.27 -9.59 6.82
N ARG A 70 4.63 -10.80 7.25
CA ARG A 70 4.04 -11.44 8.44
C ARG A 70 4.28 -10.64 9.71
N GLU A 71 5.49 -10.09 9.87
CA GLU A 71 5.81 -9.22 11.01
C GLU A 71 4.95 -7.95 11.02
N ALA A 72 4.65 -7.38 9.83
CA ALA A 72 3.77 -6.21 9.74
C ALA A 72 2.31 -6.55 10.10
N LEU A 73 1.85 -7.73 9.71
CA LEU A 73 0.46 -8.19 9.89
C LEU A 73 0.18 -8.73 11.29
N ASP A 74 1.18 -9.21 12.01
CA ASP A 74 1.03 -9.87 13.30
C ASP A 74 0.26 -9.01 14.32
N GLY A 75 -0.95 -9.43 14.64
CA GLY A 75 -1.85 -8.73 15.56
C GLY A 75 -2.24 -7.33 15.09
N ALA A 76 -2.28 -7.05 13.76
CA ALA A 76 -2.79 -5.81 13.22
C ALA A 76 -4.33 -5.76 13.33
N ASP A 77 -4.86 -4.62 13.79
CA ASP A 77 -6.30 -4.38 13.85
C ASP A 77 -6.86 -3.95 12.49
N TYR A 78 -6.04 -3.25 11.69
CA TYR A 78 -6.39 -2.77 10.35
C TYR A 78 -5.23 -3.02 9.37
N VAL A 79 -5.59 -3.40 8.15
CA VAL A 79 -4.60 -3.64 7.08
C VAL A 79 -4.96 -2.81 5.85
N ILE A 80 -4.03 -1.94 5.44
CA ILE A 80 -4.16 -1.14 4.22
C ILE A 80 -3.17 -1.69 3.19
N VAL A 81 -3.68 -2.07 2.02
CA VAL A 81 -2.86 -2.66 0.96
C VAL A 81 -2.75 -1.71 -0.23
N MET A 82 -1.51 -1.35 -0.59
CA MET A 82 -1.17 -0.43 -1.68
C MET A 82 -0.11 -1.08 -2.57
N ILE A 83 -0.48 -2.14 -3.27
CA ILE A 83 0.44 -2.91 -4.11
C ILE A 83 0.06 -2.86 -5.58
N GLN A 84 1.07 -2.97 -6.43
CA GLN A 84 0.90 -3.20 -7.86
C GLN A 84 1.71 -4.44 -8.27
N VAL A 85 1.02 -5.54 -8.45
CA VAL A 85 1.64 -6.81 -8.85
C VAL A 85 2.08 -6.73 -10.31
N GLY A 86 3.35 -7.09 -10.57
CA GLY A 86 3.94 -7.02 -11.91
C GLY A 86 4.47 -5.65 -12.34
N GLY A 87 4.22 -4.60 -11.55
CA GLY A 87 4.75 -3.24 -11.78
C GLY A 87 4.28 -2.62 -13.11
N LEU A 88 5.01 -1.62 -13.58
CA LEU A 88 4.67 -0.88 -14.80
C LEU A 88 4.70 -1.75 -16.07
N LYS A 89 5.55 -2.77 -16.11
CA LYS A 89 5.62 -3.67 -17.27
C LYS A 89 4.31 -4.44 -17.45
N ALA A 90 3.79 -5.04 -16.39
CA ALA A 90 2.52 -5.74 -16.45
C ALA A 90 1.35 -4.78 -16.73
N PHE A 91 1.37 -3.59 -16.16
CA PHE A 91 0.40 -2.55 -16.45
C PHE A 91 0.41 -2.12 -17.93
N GLY A 92 1.59 -2.01 -18.54
CA GLY A 92 1.71 -1.78 -20.00
C GLY A 92 1.03 -2.89 -20.83
N HIS A 93 1.20 -4.15 -20.46
CA HIS A 93 0.52 -5.26 -21.14
C HIS A 93 -1.01 -5.21 -20.97
N ASP A 94 -1.51 -4.76 -19.83
CA ASP A 94 -2.95 -4.60 -19.57
C ASP A 94 -3.60 -3.59 -20.52
N ILE A 95 -2.84 -2.64 -21.05
CA ILE A 95 -3.29 -1.63 -21.99
C ILE A 95 -3.04 -2.08 -23.43
N GLU A 96 -1.83 -2.50 -23.76
CA GLU A 96 -1.42 -2.76 -25.13
C GLU A 96 -2.07 -4.02 -25.72
N ILE A 97 -2.26 -5.09 -24.92
CA ILE A 97 -2.90 -6.32 -25.44
C ILE A 97 -4.35 -6.05 -25.88
N PRO A 98 -5.23 -5.43 -25.09
CA PRO A 98 -6.59 -5.11 -25.54
C PRO A 98 -6.64 -4.26 -26.80
N LYS A 99 -5.71 -3.33 -26.99
CA LYS A 99 -5.63 -2.50 -28.19
C LYS A 99 -5.45 -3.33 -29.47
N THR A 100 -4.70 -4.43 -29.41
CA THR A 100 -4.52 -5.31 -30.57
C THR A 100 -5.83 -5.96 -31.03
N TYR A 101 -6.84 -5.99 -30.18
CA TYR A 101 -8.19 -6.49 -30.44
C TYR A 101 -9.23 -5.36 -30.64
N GLY A 102 -8.78 -4.13 -30.86
CA GLY A 102 -9.66 -2.98 -31.08
C GLY A 102 -10.30 -2.42 -29.81
N VAL A 103 -9.86 -2.83 -28.63
CA VAL A 103 -10.34 -2.30 -27.35
C VAL A 103 -9.39 -1.21 -26.88
N ASP A 104 -9.71 0.04 -27.17
CA ASP A 104 -8.97 1.19 -26.69
C ASP A 104 -9.56 1.66 -25.34
N GLN A 105 -8.79 1.50 -24.27
CA GLN A 105 -9.19 1.86 -22.93
C GLN A 105 -8.17 2.82 -22.31
N CYS A 106 -8.65 3.93 -21.76
CA CYS A 106 -7.81 4.98 -21.19
C CYS A 106 -7.04 4.48 -19.97
N ILE A 107 -7.71 3.78 -19.07
CA ILE A 107 -7.14 3.18 -17.85
C ILE A 107 -7.76 1.79 -17.69
N GLY A 108 -7.00 0.74 -17.97
CA GLY A 108 -7.46 -0.65 -17.88
C GLY A 108 -7.40 -1.24 -16.48
N ASP A 109 -7.74 -0.49 -15.41
CA ASP A 109 -7.51 -0.95 -14.05
C ASP A 109 -8.79 -1.29 -13.25
N SER A 110 -9.98 -0.99 -13.77
CA SER A 110 -11.25 -1.27 -13.07
C SER A 110 -12.14 -2.21 -13.86
N MET A 111 -12.56 -1.80 -15.05
CA MET A 111 -13.48 -2.56 -15.91
C MET A 111 -12.81 -2.83 -17.25
N GLY A 112 -13.21 -3.91 -17.93
CA GLY A 112 -12.64 -4.30 -19.19
C GLY A 112 -11.46 -5.28 -19.08
N PRO A 113 -10.85 -5.67 -20.23
CA PRO A 113 -9.84 -6.73 -20.28
C PRO A 113 -8.61 -6.46 -19.43
N GLY A 114 -8.10 -5.23 -19.41
CA GLY A 114 -6.95 -4.85 -18.62
C GLY A 114 -7.20 -4.96 -17.12
N GLY A 115 -8.40 -4.57 -16.67
CA GLY A 115 -8.83 -4.75 -15.28
C GLY A 115 -8.91 -6.23 -14.88
N ILE A 116 -9.39 -7.08 -15.77
CA ILE A 116 -9.41 -8.54 -15.57
C ILE A 116 -7.98 -9.09 -15.43
N PHE A 117 -7.04 -8.72 -16.29
CA PHE A 117 -5.65 -9.15 -16.21
C PHE A 117 -5.00 -8.72 -14.90
N ARG A 118 -5.24 -7.47 -14.50
CA ARG A 118 -4.76 -6.94 -13.23
C ARG A 118 -5.38 -7.69 -12.04
N GLY A 119 -6.68 -7.96 -12.08
CA GLY A 119 -7.39 -8.74 -11.06
C GLY A 119 -6.83 -10.14 -10.90
N LEU A 120 -6.63 -10.87 -12.00
CA LEU A 120 -6.07 -12.22 -11.99
C LEU A 120 -4.66 -12.28 -11.35
N ARG A 121 -3.85 -11.23 -11.49
CA ARG A 121 -2.54 -11.15 -10.84
C ARG A 121 -2.61 -10.73 -9.38
N THR A 122 -3.54 -9.86 -9.04
CA THR A 122 -3.54 -9.17 -7.74
C THR A 122 -4.37 -9.90 -6.70
N ILE A 123 -5.51 -10.46 -7.08
CA ILE A 123 -6.44 -11.16 -6.16
C ILE A 123 -5.77 -12.30 -5.39
N PRO A 124 -4.97 -13.18 -6.00
CA PRO A 124 -4.26 -14.23 -5.24
C PRO A 124 -3.35 -13.67 -4.15
N VAL A 125 -2.63 -12.58 -4.46
CA VAL A 125 -1.74 -11.93 -3.48
C VAL A 125 -2.53 -11.28 -2.34
N LEU A 126 -3.66 -10.65 -2.66
CA LEU A 126 -4.56 -10.09 -1.63
C LEU A 126 -5.18 -11.18 -0.75
N ALA A 127 -5.58 -12.30 -1.35
CA ALA A 127 -6.10 -13.44 -0.61
C ALA A 127 -5.05 -14.04 0.34
N ASP A 128 -3.78 -14.09 -0.07
CA ASP A 128 -2.71 -14.55 0.82
C ASP A 128 -2.45 -13.58 1.97
N ILE A 129 -2.49 -12.26 1.71
CA ILE A 129 -2.38 -11.24 2.76
C ILE A 129 -3.53 -11.38 3.77
N ALA A 130 -4.74 -11.63 3.29
CA ALA A 130 -5.92 -11.75 4.14
C ALA A 130 -5.95 -13.03 4.98
N ARG A 131 -5.19 -14.07 4.60
CA ARG A 131 -5.06 -15.31 5.36
C ARG A 131 -3.94 -15.29 6.42
N GLU A 132 -2.99 -14.39 6.28
CA GLU A 132 -1.87 -14.22 7.23
C GLU A 132 -2.27 -13.42 8.46
#